data_7e00e0e7ce235321264d1e7cebfba3fe
#
_entry.id   7e00e0e7ce235321264d1e7cebfba3fe
#
_cell.length_a   1.000
_cell.length_b   1.000
_cell.length_c   1.000
_cell.angle_alpha   90.00
_cell.angle_beta   90.00
_cell.angle_gamma   90.00
#
_symmetry.space_group_name_H-M   'P 1'
#
loop_
_entity.id
_entity.type
_entity.pdbx_description
1 polymer ?
#
loop_
_entity_poly.entity_id
_entity_poly.type
_entity_poly.pdbx_seq_one_letter_code
_entity_poly.pdbx_strand_id
1 'polypeptide(L)'
;MLIDFSKMELTVLKNFYGGEREMRANMHVDERNRILRGRLAPGASIGMHTHETSSEIIYILSGTGKALYDDGEERLTPGMCHYCERGHAHSLINDGAEELCFFAVVPQQ
;
A
#
# COMPACT_ATOMS: atom_id res chain seq x y z
N MET A 1 9.06 -5.78 19.74
CA MET A 1 10.19 -5.28 18.94
C MET A 1 9.87 -3.90 18.40
N LEU A 2 10.85 -3.04 18.31
CA LEU A 2 10.67 -1.72 17.70
C LEU A 2 11.02 -1.78 16.21
N ILE A 3 10.15 -1.22 15.37
CA ILE A 3 10.42 -1.05 13.95
C ILE A 3 10.54 0.45 13.70
N ASP A 4 11.74 0.88 13.36
CA ASP A 4 12.01 2.30 13.06
C ASP A 4 12.27 2.44 11.56
N PHE A 5 11.24 2.87 10.83
CA PHE A 5 11.30 2.99 9.38
C PHE A 5 12.40 3.94 8.92
N SER A 6 12.72 4.97 9.73
CA SER A 6 13.74 5.94 9.36
C SER A 6 15.15 5.36 9.31
N LYS A 7 15.37 4.21 9.94
CA LYS A 7 16.66 3.51 9.98
C LYS A 7 16.71 2.31 9.05
N MET A 8 15.64 2.06 8.30
CA MET A 8 15.54 0.91 7.40
C MET A 8 15.92 1.32 5.99
N GLU A 9 16.49 0.36 5.24
CA GLU A 9 16.76 0.56 3.82
C GLU A 9 15.45 0.76 3.06
N LEU A 10 15.55 1.48 1.95
CA LEU A 10 14.44 1.68 1.04
C LEU A 10 14.42 0.55 0.01
N THR A 11 13.32 -0.21 0.00
CA THR A 11 13.08 -1.24 -1.01
C THR A 11 12.31 -0.62 -2.16
N VAL A 12 12.77 -0.86 -3.39
CA VAL A 12 12.11 -0.38 -4.61
C VAL A 12 11.47 -1.56 -5.31
N LEU A 13 10.15 -1.51 -5.47
CA LEU A 13 9.36 -2.56 -6.11
C LEU A 13 8.80 -2.02 -7.43
N LYS A 14 9.47 -2.37 -8.54
CA LYS A 14 9.07 -1.90 -9.86
C LYS A 14 7.85 -2.66 -10.35
N ASN A 15 6.87 -1.92 -10.88
CA ASN A 15 5.64 -2.47 -11.45
C ASN A 15 4.99 -3.50 -10.52
N PHE A 16 4.87 -3.14 -9.26
CA PHE A 16 4.41 -4.05 -8.21
C PHE A 16 3.00 -4.55 -8.50
N TYR A 17 2.83 -5.86 -8.57
CA TYR A 17 1.59 -6.52 -9.03
C TYR A 17 1.09 -6.04 -10.37
N GLY A 18 2.00 -5.65 -11.28
CA GLY A 18 1.63 -5.15 -12.59
C GLY A 18 1.20 -3.68 -12.62
N GLY A 19 1.44 -2.94 -11.53
CA GLY A 19 1.13 -1.52 -11.46
C GLY A 19 2.09 -0.66 -12.28
N GLU A 20 1.81 0.64 -12.27
CA GLU A 20 2.60 1.62 -12.99
C GLU A 20 3.75 2.14 -12.12
N ARG A 21 4.90 2.39 -12.75
CA ARG A 21 6.09 2.93 -12.11
C ARG A 21 6.55 2.03 -10.95
N GLU A 22 6.88 2.62 -9.79
CA GLU A 22 7.43 1.86 -8.67
C GLU A 22 6.85 2.29 -7.35
N MET A 23 6.79 1.35 -6.41
CA MET A 23 6.55 1.64 -5.01
C MET A 23 7.88 1.64 -4.27
N ARG A 24 8.07 2.60 -3.39
CA ARG A 24 9.22 2.65 -2.50
C ARG A 24 8.75 2.41 -1.08
N ALA A 25 9.42 1.56 -0.35
CA ALA A 25 8.97 1.20 0.99
C ALA A 25 10.12 0.88 1.94
N ASN A 26 9.93 1.26 3.20
CA ASN A 26 10.68 0.70 4.31
C ASN A 26 9.81 -0.42 4.87
N MET A 27 10.30 -1.65 4.89
CA MET A 27 9.43 -2.80 5.06
C MET A 27 10.04 -3.84 5.99
N HIS A 28 9.26 -4.24 6.99
CA HIS A 28 9.54 -5.42 7.81
C HIS A 28 8.64 -6.56 7.34
N VAL A 29 9.24 -7.72 7.07
CA VAL A 29 8.49 -8.90 6.63
C VAL A 29 8.89 -10.09 7.49
N ASP A 30 7.90 -10.76 8.05
CA ASP A 30 8.10 -12.04 8.72
C ASP A 30 7.01 -13.02 8.27
N GLU A 31 6.93 -14.19 8.90
CA GLU A 31 5.96 -15.22 8.49
C GLU A 31 4.51 -14.84 8.74
N ARG A 32 4.25 -13.85 9.59
CA ARG A 32 2.89 -13.45 9.98
C ARG A 32 2.47 -12.13 9.39
N ASN A 33 3.40 -11.20 9.21
CA ASN A 33 3.06 -9.83 8.83
C ASN A 33 4.04 -9.26 7.83
N ARG A 34 3.54 -8.37 7.01
CA ARG A 34 4.32 -7.37 6.31
C ARG A 34 3.90 -6.02 6.88
N ILE A 35 4.86 -5.25 7.38
CA ILE A 35 4.60 -3.95 8.01
C ILE A 35 5.47 -2.95 7.30
N LEU A 36 4.86 -1.92 6.70
CA LEU A 36 5.61 -1.03 5.83
C LEU A 36 5.12 0.41 5.88
N ARG A 37 6.05 1.31 5.58
CA ARG A 37 5.75 2.68 5.21
C ARG A 37 6.07 2.80 3.72
N GLY A 38 5.04 3.03 2.92
CA GLY A 38 5.16 3.05 1.47
C GLY A 38 4.97 4.42 0.87
N ARG A 39 5.48 4.59 -0.34
CA ARG A 39 5.37 5.83 -1.13
C ARG A 39 5.14 5.51 -2.57
N LEU A 40 4.20 6.26 -3.17
CA LEU A 40 3.94 6.23 -4.60
C LEU A 40 4.08 7.64 -5.14
N ALA A 41 4.96 7.83 -6.13
CA ALA A 41 5.05 9.11 -6.86
C ALA A 41 3.78 9.32 -7.68
N PRO A 42 3.50 10.57 -8.12
CA PRO A 42 2.36 10.81 -9.01
C PRO A 42 2.40 9.89 -10.23
N GLY A 43 1.27 9.23 -10.50
CA GLY A 43 1.15 8.26 -11.59
C GLY A 43 1.57 6.84 -11.24
N ALA A 44 2.19 6.63 -10.09
CA ALA A 44 2.56 5.28 -9.66
C ALA A 44 1.36 4.54 -9.07
N SER A 45 1.38 3.22 -9.17
CA SER A 45 0.31 2.40 -8.62
C SER A 45 0.82 1.01 -8.22
N ILE A 46 0.09 0.40 -7.28
CA ILE A 46 0.17 -1.03 -6.99
C ILE A 46 -0.95 -1.68 -7.79
N GLY A 47 -0.62 -2.66 -8.63
CA GLY A 47 -1.60 -3.29 -9.50
C GLY A 47 -2.65 -4.09 -8.77
N MET A 48 -3.73 -4.41 -9.47
CA MET A 48 -4.83 -5.19 -8.91
C MET A 48 -4.36 -6.58 -8.50
N HIS A 49 -4.64 -6.97 -7.27
CA HIS A 49 -4.31 -8.30 -6.75
C HIS A 49 -5.30 -8.72 -5.68
N THR A 50 -5.44 -10.04 -5.50
CA THR A 50 -6.35 -10.62 -4.52
C THR A 50 -5.55 -11.10 -3.31
N HIS A 51 -6.01 -10.75 -2.11
CA HIS A 51 -5.46 -11.26 -0.85
C HIS A 51 -6.14 -12.58 -0.48
N GLU A 52 -5.59 -13.70 -0.92
CA GLU A 52 -6.20 -15.02 -0.70
C GLU A 52 -5.99 -15.54 0.73
N THR A 53 -4.80 -15.30 1.29
CA THR A 53 -4.41 -15.81 2.61
C THR A 53 -4.07 -14.71 3.61
N SER A 54 -4.37 -13.47 3.25
CA SER A 54 -4.06 -12.30 4.07
C SER A 54 -5.15 -11.25 3.91
N SER A 55 -5.05 -10.19 4.68
CA SER A 55 -5.77 -8.94 4.45
C SER A 55 -4.74 -7.83 4.31
N GLU A 56 -5.19 -6.63 4.04
CA GLU A 56 -4.30 -5.46 4.04
C GLU A 56 -5.00 -4.25 4.62
N ILE A 57 -4.30 -3.54 5.48
CA ILE A 57 -4.76 -2.30 6.12
C ILE A 57 -3.82 -1.21 5.67
N ILE A 58 -4.36 -0.16 5.04
CA ILE A 58 -3.57 0.96 4.51
C ILE A 58 -4.08 2.26 5.13
N TYR A 59 -3.22 2.93 5.89
CA TYR A 59 -3.52 4.22 6.49
C TYR A 59 -2.80 5.33 5.74
N ILE A 60 -3.53 6.33 5.25
CA ILE A 60 -2.95 7.41 4.45
C ILE A 60 -2.34 8.45 5.38
N LEU A 61 -1.03 8.68 5.23
CA LEU A 61 -0.26 9.64 6.01
C LEU A 61 -0.25 11.01 5.36
N SER A 62 0.00 11.09 4.05
CA SER A 62 0.03 12.34 3.30
C SER A 62 -0.20 12.09 1.83
N GLY A 63 -0.57 13.14 1.10
CA GLY A 63 -0.96 13.03 -0.29
C GLY A 63 -2.39 12.51 -0.46
N THR A 64 -2.82 12.37 -1.69
CA THR A 64 -4.15 11.84 -2.03
C THR A 64 -4.03 10.79 -3.11
N GLY A 65 -5.00 9.90 -3.18
CA GLY A 65 -5.02 8.85 -4.18
C GLY A 65 -6.35 8.15 -4.19
N LYS A 66 -6.37 6.95 -4.75
CA LYS A 66 -7.57 6.13 -4.77
C LYS A 66 -7.22 4.65 -4.64
N ALA A 67 -8.14 3.89 -4.10
CA ALA A 67 -8.10 2.44 -4.13
C ALA A 67 -9.21 1.94 -5.06
N LEU A 68 -8.88 0.97 -5.88
CA LEU A 68 -9.89 0.15 -6.51
C LEU A 68 -10.12 -1.02 -5.56
N TYR A 69 -11.37 -1.32 -5.24
CA TYR A 69 -11.72 -2.35 -4.29
C TYR A 69 -12.88 -3.15 -4.83
N ASP A 70 -12.60 -4.41 -5.20
CA ASP A 70 -13.54 -5.24 -5.95
C ASP A 70 -14.04 -4.49 -7.19
N ASP A 71 -15.31 -4.15 -7.28
CA ASP A 71 -15.90 -3.44 -8.41
C ASP A 71 -16.03 -1.93 -8.17
N GLY A 72 -15.55 -1.45 -7.02
CA GLY A 72 -15.72 -0.07 -6.60
C GLY A 72 -14.43 0.74 -6.61
N GLU A 73 -14.58 2.01 -6.31
CA GLU A 73 -13.48 2.96 -6.21
C GLU A 73 -13.65 3.80 -4.95
N GLU A 74 -12.55 3.94 -4.20
CA GLU A 74 -12.53 4.73 -2.96
C GLU A 74 -11.53 5.86 -3.10
N ARG A 75 -11.98 7.10 -2.86
CA ARG A 75 -11.09 8.27 -2.81
C ARG A 75 -10.40 8.31 -1.45
N LEU A 76 -9.07 8.44 -1.45
CA LEU A 76 -8.26 8.39 -0.24
C LEU A 76 -7.60 9.73 0.02
N THR A 77 -7.75 10.23 1.27
CA THR A 77 -7.09 11.44 1.76
C THR A 77 -6.46 11.15 3.13
N PRO A 78 -5.55 12.02 3.62
CA PRO A 78 -4.88 11.77 4.91
C PRO A 78 -5.86 11.52 6.05
N GLY A 79 -5.55 10.52 6.87
CA GLY A 79 -6.39 10.10 7.99
C GLY A 79 -7.38 8.99 7.67
N MET A 80 -7.52 8.63 6.39
CA MET A 80 -8.38 7.53 5.98
C MET A 80 -7.65 6.19 6.01
N CYS A 81 -8.38 5.14 6.35
CA CYS A 81 -7.88 3.78 6.37
C CYS A 81 -8.64 2.95 5.34
N HIS A 82 -7.91 2.40 4.37
CA HIS A 82 -8.45 1.45 3.41
C HIS A 82 -8.22 0.03 3.93
N TYR A 83 -9.26 -0.77 3.99
CA TYR A 83 -9.18 -2.15 4.43
C TYR A 83 -9.58 -3.09 3.29
N CYS A 84 -8.63 -3.93 2.87
CA CYS A 84 -8.87 -5.01 1.91
C CYS A 84 -8.97 -6.31 2.70
N GLU A 85 -10.17 -6.83 2.84
CA GLU A 85 -10.44 -8.06 3.59
C GLU A 85 -9.86 -9.26 2.86
N ARG A 86 -9.59 -10.33 3.61
CA ARG A 86 -9.17 -11.59 3.01
C ARG A 86 -10.19 -12.06 1.98
N GLY A 87 -9.71 -12.48 0.82
CA GLY A 87 -10.55 -12.93 -0.30
C GLY A 87 -10.97 -11.83 -1.25
N HIS A 88 -10.64 -10.57 -0.95
CA HIS A 88 -10.99 -9.43 -1.78
C HIS A 88 -9.79 -8.96 -2.61
N ALA A 89 -10.09 -8.23 -3.68
CA ALA A 89 -9.07 -7.69 -4.58
C ALA A 89 -9.02 -6.17 -4.47
N HIS A 90 -7.82 -5.61 -4.57
CA HIS A 90 -7.64 -4.17 -4.56
C HIS A 90 -6.42 -3.73 -5.36
N SER A 91 -6.36 -2.41 -5.59
CA SER A 91 -5.24 -1.69 -6.18
C SER A 91 -5.14 -0.34 -5.50
N LEU A 92 -3.92 0.20 -5.36
CA LEU A 92 -3.69 1.53 -4.82
C LEU A 92 -3.04 2.39 -5.88
N ILE A 93 -3.61 3.56 -6.16
CA ILE A 93 -3.20 4.42 -7.25
C ILE A 93 -2.98 5.85 -6.75
N ASN A 94 -1.83 6.42 -7.08
CA ASN A 94 -1.60 7.84 -6.88
C ASN A 94 -2.01 8.59 -8.15
N ASP A 95 -3.20 9.14 -8.14
CA ASP A 95 -3.73 9.99 -9.23
C ASP A 95 -3.64 11.47 -8.89
N GLY A 96 -2.92 11.83 -7.83
CA GLY A 96 -2.72 13.20 -7.39
C GLY A 96 -1.45 13.83 -7.96
N ALA A 97 -1.17 15.06 -7.51
CA ALA A 97 -0.03 15.84 -7.96
C ALA A 97 1.19 15.70 -7.04
N GLU A 98 1.03 15.12 -5.87
CA GLU A 98 2.08 14.98 -4.87
C GLU A 98 2.31 13.50 -4.53
N GLU A 99 3.40 13.20 -3.84
CA GLU A 99 3.70 11.85 -3.37
C GLU A 99 2.61 11.37 -2.41
N LEU A 100 2.16 10.13 -2.60
CA LEU A 100 1.22 9.47 -1.69
C LEU A 100 2.03 8.63 -0.71
N CYS A 101 1.94 8.98 0.58
CA CYS A 101 2.63 8.27 1.65
C CYS A 101 1.61 7.54 2.52
N PHE A 102 1.92 6.31 2.86
CA PHE A 102 0.99 5.47 3.62
C PHE A 102 1.72 4.50 4.53
N PHE A 103 1.01 4.07 5.56
CA PHE A 103 1.42 2.98 6.43
C PHE A 103 0.52 1.79 6.14
N ALA A 104 1.10 0.61 5.95
CA ALA A 104 0.32 -0.58 5.64
C ALA A 104 0.77 -1.78 6.45
N VAL A 105 -0.18 -2.64 6.76
CA VAL A 105 0.04 -3.93 7.39
C VAL A 105 -0.68 -5.00 6.58
N VAL A 106 0.05 -6.07 6.26
CA VAL A 106 -0.51 -7.24 5.58
C VAL A 106 -0.37 -8.44 6.53
N PRO A 107 -1.38 -8.68 7.38
CA PRO A 107 -1.35 -9.83 8.28
C PRO A 107 -1.77 -11.09 7.53
N GLN A 108 -1.07 -12.17 7.78
CA GLN A 108 -1.46 -13.50 7.25
C GLN A 108 -2.60 -14.08 8.08
N GLN A 109 -3.54 -14.66 7.42
CA GLN A 109 -4.76 -15.18 8.05
C GLN A 109 -5.09 -16.58 7.59
#